data_5174520aa2e6cdc3e5822c787efddd9d
#
_entry.id   5174520aa2e6cdc3e5822c787efddd9d
#
_cell.length_a   1.000
_cell.length_b   1.000
_cell.length_c   1.000
_cell.angle_alpha   90.00
_cell.angle_beta   90.00
_cell.angle_gamma   90.00
#
_symmetry.space_group_name_H-M   'P 1'
#
loop_
_entity.id
_entity.type
_entity.pdbx_description
1 polymer ?
#
loop_
_entity_poly.entity_id
_entity_poly.type
_entity_poly.pdbx_seq_one_letter_code
_entity_poly.pdbx_strand_id
1 'polypeptide(L)'
;MDTPPMVTLLCPVRACGAPLERREQAWLCPRGHSFDIARTGYCNLLQPQDRKSKSPGDPKEAALARRRFLEAGHGDFLLQALLEEVKASTILDVGCGEGYFLGSLSKGREAYGVDLSVPAIDLAARRWPGVSWWVVNADRALPFADGSFDMALSIAGRRPASELRRVLAPEGRLLVAIPGEDDLIELREAVMGEGRLLGRVERTVAELAGTFELEAHRTVRSVEKVNARDALAATYRGARESQRKKLEELGEMQVTLSFDLLRFTKH
;
A
#
# COMPACT_ATOMS: atom_id res chain seq x y z
N MET A 1 -22.28 19.94 -5.38
CA MET A 1 -22.88 19.24 -4.23
C MET A 1 -22.01 18.03 -3.98
N ASP A 2 -21.15 18.10 -2.95
CA ASP A 2 -20.29 16.96 -2.60
C ASP A 2 -21.19 15.86 -2.05
N THR A 3 -21.33 14.77 -2.76
CA THR A 3 -21.97 13.55 -2.25
C THR A 3 -21.18 13.16 -0.99
N PRO A 4 -21.82 12.97 0.17
CA PRO A 4 -21.10 12.57 1.37
C PRO A 4 -20.36 11.24 1.06
N PRO A 5 -19.12 11.07 1.54
CA PRO A 5 -18.37 9.84 1.31
C PRO A 5 -19.19 8.66 1.84
N MET A 6 -19.36 7.59 1.02
CA MET A 6 -20.11 6.39 1.42
C MET A 6 -19.47 5.69 2.63
N VAL A 7 -18.17 5.87 2.85
CA VAL A 7 -17.41 5.27 3.93
C VAL A 7 -17.38 6.18 5.16
N THR A 8 -17.89 5.68 6.28
CA THR A 8 -17.85 6.39 7.55
C THR A 8 -16.44 6.34 8.16
N LEU A 9 -15.84 7.51 8.33
CA LEU A 9 -14.56 7.67 9.01
C LEU A 9 -14.76 7.73 10.53
N LEU A 10 -13.94 6.99 11.29
CA LEU A 10 -14.00 6.91 12.73
C LEU A 10 -12.84 7.67 13.40
N CYS A 11 -13.10 8.28 14.54
CA CYS A 11 -12.10 8.99 15.33
C CYS A 11 -11.03 8.01 15.85
N PRO A 12 -9.73 8.19 15.53
CA PRO A 12 -8.66 7.28 15.90
C PRO A 12 -8.16 7.47 17.35
N VAL A 13 -8.68 8.49 18.05
CA VAL A 13 -8.29 8.73 19.44
C VAL A 13 -8.73 7.53 20.30
N ARG A 14 -7.82 7.05 21.13
CA ARG A 14 -8.04 5.86 21.97
C ARG A 14 -9.35 5.96 22.76
N ALA A 15 -10.14 4.89 22.73
CA ALA A 15 -11.45 4.77 23.36
C ALA A 15 -12.51 5.79 22.84
N CYS A 16 -12.28 6.42 21.67
CA CYS A 16 -13.25 7.30 21.06
C CYS A 16 -14.14 6.59 20.03
N GLY A 17 -13.62 6.27 18.86
CA GLY A 17 -14.34 5.57 17.79
C GLY A 17 -15.61 6.25 17.26
N ALA A 18 -15.90 7.50 17.66
CA ALA A 18 -17.07 8.23 17.17
C ALA A 18 -16.90 8.61 15.69
N PRO A 19 -17.99 8.69 14.90
CA PRO A 19 -17.91 9.15 13.52
C PRO A 19 -17.28 10.53 13.40
N LEU A 20 -16.44 10.73 12.39
CA LEU A 20 -15.89 12.03 12.04
C LEU A 20 -16.75 12.70 10.98
N GLU A 21 -16.99 13.99 11.14
CA GLU A 21 -17.67 14.83 10.16
C GLU A 21 -16.66 15.77 9.49
N ARG A 22 -16.72 15.88 8.17
CA ARG A 22 -15.93 16.85 7.44
C ARG A 22 -16.52 18.25 7.58
N ARG A 23 -15.71 19.20 8.01
CA ARG A 23 -16.04 20.61 8.13
C ARG A 23 -14.92 21.43 7.51
N GLU A 24 -15.17 22.10 6.39
CA GLU A 24 -14.19 22.93 5.67
C GLU A 24 -12.80 22.28 5.55
N GLN A 25 -11.87 22.67 6.43
CA GLN A 25 -10.47 22.26 6.42
C GLN A 25 -10.11 21.22 7.48
N ALA A 26 -11.09 20.59 8.13
CA ALA A 26 -10.85 19.63 9.19
C ALA A 26 -11.91 18.50 9.22
N TRP A 27 -11.52 17.36 9.81
CA TRP A 27 -12.44 16.34 10.27
C TRP A 27 -12.66 16.48 11.77
N LEU A 28 -13.92 16.62 12.17
CA LEU A 28 -14.32 16.91 13.56
C LEU A 28 -15.02 15.71 14.17
N CYS A 29 -14.66 15.43 15.43
CA CYS A 29 -15.30 14.45 16.26
C CYS A 29 -16.33 15.13 17.19
N PRO A 30 -17.53 14.57 17.41
CA PRO A 30 -18.51 15.13 18.35
C PRO A 30 -18.01 15.18 19.79
N ARG A 31 -16.89 14.49 20.11
CA ARG A 31 -16.21 14.55 21.41
C ARG A 31 -15.08 15.58 21.47
N GLY A 32 -14.98 16.49 20.49
CA GLY A 32 -14.03 17.60 20.48
C GLY A 32 -12.66 17.31 19.88
N HIS A 33 -12.42 16.13 19.28
CA HIS A 33 -11.18 15.87 18.55
C HIS A 33 -11.25 16.49 17.16
N SER A 34 -10.15 17.08 16.69
CA SER A 34 -10.04 17.71 15.38
C SER A 34 -8.78 17.22 14.64
N PHE A 35 -8.92 17.02 13.33
CA PHE A 35 -7.85 16.56 12.45
C PHE A 35 -7.82 17.43 11.20
N ASP A 36 -6.80 18.25 11.06
CA ASP A 36 -6.66 19.16 9.94
C ASP A 36 -6.44 18.44 8.62
N ILE A 37 -7.04 18.95 7.57
CA ILE A 37 -6.80 18.51 6.19
C ILE A 37 -5.61 19.31 5.66
N ALA A 38 -4.55 18.63 5.27
CA ALA A 38 -3.39 19.25 4.67
C ALA A 38 -3.76 19.97 3.35
N ARG A 39 -3.00 21.00 2.99
CA ARG A 39 -3.23 21.76 1.75
C ARG A 39 -3.27 20.89 0.48
N THR A 40 -2.63 19.74 0.50
CA THR A 40 -2.64 18.76 -0.60
C THR A 40 -3.82 17.79 -0.55
N GLY A 41 -4.69 17.89 0.46
CA GLY A 41 -5.96 17.15 0.56
C GLY A 41 -5.93 15.91 1.44
N TYR A 42 -4.78 15.46 1.95
CA TYR A 42 -4.72 14.33 2.89
C TYR A 42 -5.01 14.74 4.35
N CYS A 43 -5.37 13.79 5.18
CA CYS A 43 -5.49 13.99 6.61
C CYS A 43 -4.55 13.06 7.39
N ASN A 44 -3.89 13.61 8.43
CA ASN A 44 -3.02 12.84 9.30
C ASN A 44 -3.75 12.43 10.58
N LEU A 45 -4.11 11.16 10.65
CA LEU A 45 -4.82 10.57 11.80
C LEU A 45 -3.89 9.85 12.78
N LEU A 46 -2.56 9.86 12.53
CA LEU A 46 -1.58 9.17 13.35
C LEU A 46 -1.46 9.81 14.73
N GLN A 47 -1.80 9.06 15.75
CA GLN A 47 -1.71 9.52 17.13
C GLN A 47 -0.26 9.47 17.66
N PRO A 48 0.15 10.36 18.58
CA PRO A 48 1.51 10.38 19.13
C PRO A 48 1.98 9.03 19.70
N GLN A 49 1.08 8.31 20.39
CA GLN A 49 1.37 6.99 20.98
C GLN A 49 1.51 5.86 19.94
N ASP A 50 1.09 6.08 18.70
CA ASP A 50 1.18 5.10 17.61
C ASP A 50 2.48 5.21 16.81
N ARG A 51 3.28 6.22 17.13
CA ARG A 51 4.59 6.46 16.51
C ARG A 51 5.64 5.62 17.20
N LYS A 52 6.29 4.70 16.47
CA LYS A 52 7.46 3.95 16.95
C LYS A 52 8.78 4.70 16.74
N SER A 53 8.77 5.78 15.96
CA SER A 53 9.92 6.63 15.66
C SER A 53 9.45 8.07 15.41
N LYS A 54 10.42 9.02 15.35
CA LYS A 54 10.13 10.43 15.01
C LYS A 54 9.62 10.60 13.59
N SER A 55 10.03 9.72 12.67
CA SER A 55 9.60 9.70 11.26
C SER A 55 9.22 8.27 10.88
N PRO A 56 7.96 7.85 11.18
CA PRO A 56 7.49 6.51 10.84
C PRO A 56 7.20 6.38 9.34
N GLY A 57 7.30 5.14 8.83
CA GLY A 57 7.08 4.84 7.42
C GLY A 57 8.32 5.09 6.55
N ASP A 58 8.12 5.11 5.24
CA ASP A 58 9.19 5.34 4.27
C ASP A 58 9.67 6.79 4.28
N PRO A 59 10.98 7.05 4.21
CA PRO A 59 11.49 8.39 4.00
C PRO A 59 11.12 8.91 2.59
N LYS A 60 11.14 10.22 2.44
CA LYS A 60 10.77 10.89 1.18
C LYS A 60 11.59 10.39 -0.02
N GLU A 61 12.87 10.15 0.19
CA GLU A 61 13.80 9.67 -0.84
C GLU A 61 13.38 8.30 -1.39
N ALA A 62 12.96 7.37 -0.51
CA ALA A 62 12.49 6.05 -0.91
C ALA A 62 11.15 6.13 -1.66
N ALA A 63 10.22 6.97 -1.20
CA ALA A 63 8.95 7.19 -1.90
C ALA A 63 9.17 7.79 -3.30
N LEU A 64 10.09 8.76 -3.44
CA LEU A 64 10.46 9.34 -4.73
C LEU A 64 11.18 8.33 -5.65
N ALA A 65 12.06 7.48 -5.11
CA ALA A 65 12.73 6.44 -5.89
C ALA A 65 11.71 5.43 -6.44
N ARG A 66 10.80 4.96 -5.60
CA ARG A 66 9.71 4.07 -6.02
C ARG A 66 8.85 4.71 -7.09
N ARG A 67 8.47 5.96 -6.90
CA ARG A 67 7.68 6.71 -7.89
C ARG A 67 8.39 6.76 -9.25
N ARG A 68 9.66 7.14 -9.30
CA ARG A 68 10.43 7.17 -10.56
C ARG A 68 10.48 5.81 -11.24
N PHE A 69 10.72 4.76 -10.48
CA PHE A 69 10.77 3.39 -10.98
C PHE A 69 9.45 2.96 -11.60
N LEU A 70 8.34 3.19 -10.91
CA LEU A 70 7.00 2.84 -11.40
C LEU A 70 6.57 3.72 -12.59
N GLU A 71 6.89 5.03 -12.58
CA GLU A 71 6.61 5.95 -13.69
C GLU A 71 7.45 5.67 -14.95
N ALA A 72 8.60 4.99 -14.80
CA ALA A 72 9.39 4.47 -15.93
C ALA A 72 8.77 3.24 -16.61
N GLY A 73 7.61 2.76 -16.12
CA GLY A 73 6.86 1.65 -16.70
C GLY A 73 7.10 0.31 -16.01
N HIS A 74 8.04 0.22 -15.05
CA HIS A 74 8.40 -1.03 -14.38
C HIS A 74 7.29 -1.59 -13.46
N GLY A 75 6.16 -0.87 -13.30
CA GLY A 75 4.96 -1.33 -12.58
C GLY A 75 3.80 -1.75 -13.49
N ASP A 76 3.92 -1.54 -14.81
CA ASP A 76 2.79 -1.66 -15.73
C ASP A 76 2.25 -3.08 -15.84
N PHE A 77 3.12 -4.11 -15.84
CA PHE A 77 2.71 -5.50 -15.86
C PHE A 77 1.84 -5.88 -14.66
N LEU A 78 2.18 -5.38 -13.46
CA LEU A 78 1.39 -5.57 -12.25
C LEU A 78 0.10 -4.74 -12.29
N LEU A 79 0.18 -3.48 -12.75
CA LEU A 79 -1.00 -2.61 -12.87
C LEU A 79 -2.06 -3.22 -13.80
N GLN A 80 -1.66 -3.79 -14.95
CA GLN A 80 -2.59 -4.46 -15.87
C GLN A 80 -3.29 -5.64 -15.18
N ALA A 81 -2.54 -6.47 -14.46
CA ALA A 81 -3.12 -7.58 -13.71
C ALA A 81 -4.08 -7.11 -12.60
N LEU A 82 -3.74 -6.03 -11.89
CA LEU A 82 -4.62 -5.43 -10.88
C LEU A 82 -5.91 -4.87 -11.50
N LEU A 83 -5.85 -4.25 -12.69
CA LEU A 83 -7.02 -3.76 -13.41
C LEU A 83 -7.98 -4.90 -13.82
N GLU A 84 -7.45 -6.08 -14.09
CA GLU A 84 -8.25 -7.29 -14.37
C GLU A 84 -8.93 -7.83 -13.10
N GLU A 85 -8.28 -7.77 -11.95
CA GLU A 85 -8.76 -8.33 -10.68
C GLU A 85 -9.70 -7.37 -9.93
N VAL A 86 -9.45 -6.06 -9.96
CA VAL A 86 -10.21 -5.07 -9.18
C VAL A 86 -11.50 -4.70 -9.90
N LYS A 87 -12.61 -5.34 -9.49
CA LYS A 87 -13.97 -5.10 -10.03
C LYS A 87 -14.90 -4.40 -9.02
N ALA A 88 -14.38 -4.00 -7.89
CA ALA A 88 -15.12 -3.37 -6.80
C ALA A 88 -15.38 -1.89 -7.04
N SER A 89 -16.44 -1.35 -6.45
CA SER A 89 -16.81 0.07 -6.51
C SER A 89 -16.10 0.88 -5.44
N THR A 90 -15.93 0.31 -4.24
CA THR A 90 -15.29 0.96 -3.09
C THR A 90 -14.04 0.17 -2.70
N ILE A 91 -12.88 0.80 -2.83
CA ILE A 91 -11.59 0.13 -2.62
C ILE A 91 -10.75 0.84 -1.56
N LEU A 92 -10.06 0.03 -0.72
CA LEU A 92 -9.07 0.48 0.26
C LEU A 92 -7.71 -0.12 -0.08
N ASP A 93 -6.65 0.70 -0.14
CA ASP A 93 -5.27 0.21 -0.24
C ASP A 93 -4.51 0.46 1.07
N VAL A 94 -4.02 -0.63 1.69
CA VAL A 94 -3.32 -0.60 2.98
C VAL A 94 -1.82 -0.73 2.78
N GLY A 95 -1.11 0.36 3.07
CA GLY A 95 0.31 0.53 2.73
C GLY A 95 0.46 1.05 1.30
N CYS A 96 -0.38 2.00 0.91
CA CYS A 96 -0.52 2.50 -0.47
C CYS A 96 0.72 3.28 -0.99
N GLY A 97 1.67 3.61 -0.12
CA GLY A 97 2.87 4.36 -0.49
C GLY A 97 2.55 5.71 -1.13
N GLU A 98 3.21 6.02 -2.25
CA GLU A 98 3.01 7.25 -3.03
C GLU A 98 1.81 7.19 -3.99
N GLY A 99 0.99 6.13 -3.90
CA GLY A 99 -0.32 6.03 -4.50
C GLY A 99 -0.35 5.64 -5.99
N TYR A 100 0.74 5.13 -6.58
CA TYR A 100 0.78 4.78 -8.01
C TYR A 100 -0.32 3.79 -8.40
N PHE A 101 -0.41 2.65 -7.71
CA PHE A 101 -1.40 1.63 -8.04
C PHE A 101 -2.82 2.08 -7.71
N LEU A 102 -3.07 2.55 -6.50
CA LEU A 102 -4.41 2.98 -6.09
C LEU A 102 -4.93 4.13 -6.96
N GLY A 103 -4.11 5.13 -7.23
CA GLY A 103 -4.48 6.25 -8.09
C GLY A 103 -4.82 5.80 -9.50
N SER A 104 -4.05 4.87 -10.07
CA SER A 104 -4.33 4.30 -11.40
C SER A 104 -5.61 3.45 -11.43
N LEU A 105 -5.94 2.81 -10.30
CA LEU A 105 -7.15 1.99 -10.14
C LEU A 105 -8.41 2.82 -9.81
N SER A 106 -8.27 4.10 -9.43
CA SER A 106 -9.36 4.90 -8.86
C SER A 106 -10.44 5.34 -9.87
N LYS A 107 -10.17 5.26 -11.17
CA LYS A 107 -11.12 5.72 -12.20
C LYS A 107 -12.47 4.99 -12.10
N GLY A 108 -13.53 5.76 -11.83
CA GLY A 108 -14.89 5.23 -11.67
C GLY A 108 -15.13 4.49 -10.35
N ARG A 109 -14.29 4.68 -9.35
CA ARG A 109 -14.37 4.02 -8.03
C ARG A 109 -14.20 5.02 -6.91
N GLU A 110 -14.76 4.70 -5.75
CA GLU A 110 -14.40 5.35 -4.50
C GLU A 110 -13.13 4.69 -3.95
N ALA A 111 -12.04 5.45 -3.90
CA ALA A 111 -10.71 4.93 -3.55
C ALA A 111 -10.16 5.62 -2.30
N TYR A 112 -9.68 4.79 -1.38
CA TYR A 112 -9.14 5.20 -0.08
C TYR A 112 -7.76 4.59 0.11
N GLY A 113 -6.75 5.45 0.36
CA GLY A 113 -5.38 5.01 0.59
C GLY A 113 -4.91 5.33 2.00
N VAL A 114 -4.32 4.35 2.66
CA VAL A 114 -3.69 4.54 3.99
C VAL A 114 -2.23 4.12 3.96
N ASP A 115 -1.37 4.94 4.52
CA ASP A 115 0.04 4.64 4.76
C ASP A 115 0.54 5.31 6.04
N LEU A 116 1.62 4.79 6.60
CA LEU A 116 2.26 5.36 7.78
C LEU A 116 3.18 6.55 7.45
N SER A 117 3.63 6.64 6.19
CA SER A 117 4.57 7.64 5.69
C SER A 117 3.87 8.93 5.28
N VAL A 118 4.06 9.99 6.06
CA VAL A 118 3.58 11.33 5.70
C VAL A 118 4.13 11.79 4.33
N PRO A 119 5.44 11.65 4.01
CA PRO A 119 5.95 12.04 2.71
C PRO A 119 5.34 11.26 1.54
N ALA A 120 5.08 9.96 1.71
CA ALA A 120 4.46 9.15 0.66
C ALA A 120 3.02 9.59 0.40
N ILE A 121 2.22 9.77 1.44
CA ILE A 121 0.84 10.25 1.34
C ILE A 121 0.76 11.68 0.75
N ASP A 122 1.68 12.59 1.10
CA ASP A 122 1.71 13.91 0.49
C ASP A 122 1.98 13.85 -1.03
N LEU A 123 2.87 12.95 -1.47
CA LEU A 123 3.11 12.68 -2.89
C LEU A 123 1.87 12.10 -3.59
N ALA A 124 1.19 11.15 -2.96
CA ALA A 124 -0.03 10.53 -3.46
C ALA A 124 -1.16 11.58 -3.63
N ALA A 125 -1.42 12.38 -2.60
CA ALA A 125 -2.46 13.41 -2.61
C ALA A 125 -2.26 14.47 -3.69
N ARG A 126 -1.00 14.90 -3.92
CA ARG A 126 -0.67 15.85 -5.01
C ARG A 126 -0.96 15.29 -6.40
N ARG A 127 -0.70 14.00 -6.61
CA ARG A 127 -0.85 13.36 -7.91
C ARG A 127 -2.28 12.93 -8.21
N TRP A 128 -2.98 12.46 -7.19
CA TRP A 128 -4.29 11.84 -7.31
C TRP A 128 -5.34 12.50 -6.40
N PRO A 129 -5.73 13.78 -6.70
CA PRO A 129 -6.61 14.56 -5.83
C PRO A 129 -8.04 13.98 -5.72
N GLY A 130 -8.42 13.04 -6.61
CA GLY A 130 -9.72 12.35 -6.57
C GLY A 130 -9.77 11.15 -5.62
N VAL A 131 -8.67 10.81 -4.96
CA VAL A 131 -8.58 9.70 -4.01
C VAL A 131 -8.51 10.24 -2.58
N SER A 132 -9.11 9.55 -1.63
CA SER A 132 -9.06 9.90 -0.21
C SER A 132 -7.78 9.32 0.43
N TRP A 133 -6.90 10.20 0.93
CA TRP A 133 -5.58 9.83 1.45
C TRP A 133 -5.45 10.09 2.95
N TRP A 134 -4.93 9.10 3.70
CA TRP A 134 -4.85 9.13 5.15
C TRP A 134 -3.50 8.64 5.65
N VAL A 135 -2.89 9.39 6.58
CA VAL A 135 -1.74 8.88 7.34
C VAL A 135 -2.25 8.13 8.55
N VAL A 136 -2.01 6.80 8.56
CA VAL A 136 -2.57 5.87 9.56
C VAL A 136 -1.55 4.81 9.91
N ASN A 137 -1.53 4.36 11.16
CA ASN A 137 -0.86 3.12 11.56
C ASN A 137 -1.86 1.95 11.47
N ALA A 138 -1.91 1.29 10.32
CA ALA A 138 -2.84 0.20 10.06
C ALA A 138 -2.65 -1.02 11.00
N ASP A 139 -1.46 -1.20 11.58
CA ASP A 139 -1.21 -2.25 12.58
C ASP A 139 -1.93 -1.97 13.92
N ARG A 140 -2.45 -0.76 14.10
CA ARG A 140 -3.21 -0.37 15.30
C ARG A 140 -4.70 -0.44 15.07
N ALA A 141 -5.17 0.31 14.11
CA ALA A 141 -6.56 0.33 13.68
C ALA A 141 -6.71 1.04 12.34
N LEU A 142 -7.66 0.61 11.53
CA LEU A 142 -8.12 1.34 10.35
C LEU A 142 -9.27 2.26 10.78
N PRO A 143 -9.23 3.57 10.46
CA PRO A 143 -10.22 4.54 10.94
C PRO A 143 -11.51 4.52 10.12
N PHE A 144 -12.02 3.34 9.80
CA PHE A 144 -13.23 3.15 9.00
C PHE A 144 -14.22 2.25 9.74
N ALA A 145 -15.50 2.48 9.50
CA ALA A 145 -16.56 1.62 10.04
C ALA A 145 -16.47 0.20 9.50
N ASP A 146 -17.10 -0.74 10.19
CA ASP A 146 -17.18 -2.13 9.76
C ASP A 146 -17.91 -2.25 8.42
N GLY A 147 -17.45 -3.16 7.57
CA GLY A 147 -18.12 -3.46 6.31
C GLY A 147 -18.11 -2.34 5.26
N SER A 148 -17.17 -1.40 5.34
CA SER A 148 -17.11 -0.20 4.50
C SER A 148 -16.62 -0.43 3.07
N PHE A 149 -15.90 -1.53 2.79
CA PHE A 149 -15.20 -1.71 1.52
C PHE A 149 -15.60 -3.01 0.81
N ASP A 150 -15.82 -2.91 -0.50
CA ASP A 150 -16.03 -4.08 -1.36
C ASP A 150 -14.72 -4.85 -1.59
N MET A 151 -13.59 -4.13 -1.61
CA MET A 151 -12.27 -4.73 -1.77
C MET A 151 -11.21 -3.97 -0.96
N ALA A 152 -10.36 -4.72 -0.27
CA ALA A 152 -9.13 -4.22 0.31
C ALA A 152 -7.92 -4.72 -0.50
N LEU A 153 -6.94 -3.84 -0.71
CA LEU A 153 -5.70 -4.14 -1.39
C LEU A 153 -4.55 -4.08 -0.39
N SER A 154 -3.54 -4.92 -0.59
CA SER A 154 -2.23 -4.81 0.06
C SER A 154 -1.15 -5.13 -0.98
N ILE A 155 -0.60 -4.10 -1.60
CA ILE A 155 0.41 -4.23 -2.67
C ILE A 155 1.79 -4.01 -2.06
N ALA A 156 2.54 -5.10 -1.82
CA ALA A 156 3.80 -5.11 -1.07
C ALA A 156 3.69 -4.39 0.30
N GLY A 157 2.47 -4.28 0.84
CA GLY A 157 2.10 -3.51 2.01
C GLY A 157 1.89 -4.34 3.29
N ARG A 158 1.26 -3.70 4.29
CA ARG A 158 0.88 -4.33 5.56
C ARG A 158 -0.44 -5.07 5.42
N ARG A 159 -0.60 -6.15 6.18
CA ARG A 159 -1.79 -7.01 6.16
C ARG A 159 -2.33 -7.26 7.57
N PRO A 160 -2.87 -6.23 8.27
CA PRO A 160 -3.49 -6.42 9.57
C PRO A 160 -4.79 -7.21 9.42
N ALA A 161 -4.73 -8.55 9.50
CA ALA A 161 -5.80 -9.47 9.12
C ALA A 161 -7.15 -9.14 9.80
N SER A 162 -7.16 -8.89 11.11
CA SER A 162 -8.38 -8.58 11.86
C SER A 162 -9.04 -7.27 11.40
N GLU A 163 -8.25 -6.23 11.16
CA GLU A 163 -8.75 -4.94 10.69
C GLU A 163 -9.24 -5.01 9.24
N LEU A 164 -8.48 -5.69 8.36
CA LEU A 164 -8.91 -5.93 6.98
C LEU A 164 -10.25 -6.69 6.95
N ARG A 165 -10.40 -7.73 7.78
CA ARG A 165 -11.67 -8.47 7.90
C ARG A 165 -12.81 -7.58 8.39
N ARG A 166 -12.55 -6.71 9.36
CA ARG A 166 -13.55 -5.83 9.96
C ARG A 166 -14.07 -4.82 8.95
N VAL A 167 -13.19 -4.16 8.19
CA VAL A 167 -13.57 -3.10 7.25
C VAL A 167 -14.14 -3.59 5.93
N LEU A 168 -13.91 -4.86 5.57
CA LEU A 168 -14.50 -5.46 4.37
C LEU A 168 -15.98 -5.77 4.57
N ALA A 169 -16.79 -5.47 3.57
CA ALA A 169 -18.20 -5.88 3.48
C ALA A 169 -18.35 -7.42 3.59
N PRO A 170 -19.54 -7.96 3.87
CA PRO A 170 -19.74 -9.41 3.98
C PRO A 170 -19.17 -10.20 2.79
N GLU A 171 -19.45 -9.76 1.58
CA GLU A 171 -18.95 -10.35 0.32
C GLU A 171 -17.65 -9.70 -0.18
N GLY A 172 -17.02 -8.86 0.64
CA GLY A 172 -15.79 -8.15 0.28
C GLY A 172 -14.60 -9.10 0.14
N ARG A 173 -13.67 -8.72 -0.74
CA ARG A 173 -12.46 -9.50 -1.07
C ARG A 173 -11.21 -8.78 -0.61
N LEU A 174 -10.22 -9.54 -0.17
CA LEU A 174 -8.87 -9.05 0.04
C LEU A 174 -7.99 -9.48 -1.15
N LEU A 175 -7.35 -8.53 -1.83
CA LEU A 175 -6.36 -8.79 -2.87
C LEU A 175 -4.97 -8.41 -2.35
N VAL A 176 -4.10 -9.38 -2.26
CA VAL A 176 -2.71 -9.21 -1.83
C VAL A 176 -1.79 -9.39 -3.03
N ALA A 177 -0.94 -8.41 -3.31
CA ALA A 177 0.15 -8.54 -4.27
C ALA A 177 1.48 -8.52 -3.52
N ILE A 178 2.23 -9.61 -3.63
CA ILE A 178 3.57 -9.75 -3.02
C ILE A 178 4.61 -9.97 -4.10
N PRO A 179 5.87 -9.49 -3.93
CA PRO A 179 6.93 -9.82 -4.85
C PRO A 179 7.09 -11.33 -4.97
N GLY A 180 7.15 -11.84 -6.20
CA GLY A 180 7.29 -13.25 -6.50
C GLY A 180 8.62 -13.84 -5.98
N GLU A 181 8.74 -15.16 -6.03
CA GLU A 181 9.94 -15.84 -5.53
C GLU A 181 11.19 -15.46 -6.31
N ASP A 182 11.05 -15.28 -7.62
CA ASP A 182 12.09 -14.89 -8.57
C ASP A 182 12.17 -13.38 -8.82
N ASP A 183 11.39 -12.56 -8.10
CA ASP A 183 11.44 -11.11 -8.23
C ASP A 183 12.85 -10.57 -7.97
N LEU A 184 13.41 -9.85 -8.96
CA LEU A 184 14.76 -9.29 -8.95
C LEU A 184 15.85 -10.34 -8.63
N ILE A 185 15.69 -11.61 -9.09
CA ILE A 185 16.60 -12.69 -8.75
C ILE A 185 18.02 -12.40 -9.23
N GLU A 186 18.18 -11.85 -10.44
CA GLU A 186 19.46 -11.49 -11.04
C GLU A 186 20.17 -10.38 -10.22
N LEU A 187 19.40 -9.39 -9.75
CA LEU A 187 19.93 -8.33 -8.90
C LEU A 187 20.35 -8.88 -7.54
N ARG A 188 19.57 -9.80 -6.96
CA ARG A 188 19.90 -10.46 -5.69
C ARG A 188 21.15 -11.31 -5.81
N GLU A 189 21.30 -12.07 -6.88
CA GLU A 189 22.51 -12.85 -7.17
C GLU A 189 23.74 -11.95 -7.28
N ALA A 190 23.64 -10.87 -8.07
CA ALA A 190 24.75 -9.94 -8.27
C ALA A 190 25.19 -9.25 -6.96
N VAL A 191 24.25 -8.92 -6.07
CA VAL A 191 24.52 -8.17 -4.83
C VAL A 191 24.88 -9.08 -3.65
N MET A 192 24.17 -10.20 -3.50
CA MET A 192 24.28 -11.09 -2.34
C MET A 192 25.04 -12.38 -2.62
N GLY A 193 25.29 -12.70 -3.90
CA GLY A 193 25.94 -13.95 -4.33
C GLY A 193 25.00 -15.16 -4.36
N GLU A 194 23.73 -14.99 -4.02
CA GLU A 194 22.73 -16.06 -3.99
C GLU A 194 21.37 -15.57 -4.50
N GLY A 195 20.82 -16.24 -5.51
CA GLY A 195 19.44 -16.08 -6.00
C GLY A 195 18.45 -16.98 -5.26
N ARG A 196 18.32 -16.85 -3.94
CA ARG A 196 17.46 -17.76 -3.16
C ARG A 196 15.98 -17.48 -3.40
N LEU A 197 15.18 -18.53 -3.68
CA LEU A 197 13.72 -18.47 -3.67
C LEU A 197 13.20 -18.28 -2.23
N LEU A 198 12.15 -17.49 -2.04
CA LEU A 198 11.81 -16.96 -0.71
C LEU A 198 10.51 -17.48 -0.08
N GLY A 199 9.78 -18.42 -0.71
CA GLY A 199 8.56 -19.05 -0.15
C GLY A 199 7.57 -18.03 0.45
N ARG A 200 7.29 -16.95 -0.28
CA ARG A 200 6.47 -15.84 0.22
C ARG A 200 4.98 -16.14 0.18
N VAL A 201 4.53 -16.94 -0.78
CA VAL A 201 3.12 -17.29 -0.97
C VAL A 201 2.63 -18.08 0.24
N GLU A 202 3.29 -19.20 0.57
CA GLU A 202 2.90 -20.06 1.70
C GLU A 202 2.91 -19.30 3.02
N ARG A 203 3.90 -18.43 3.22
CA ARG A 203 3.96 -17.57 4.41
C ARG A 203 2.80 -16.60 4.49
N THR A 204 2.43 -15.97 3.37
CA THR A 204 1.30 -15.02 3.31
C THR A 204 -0.02 -15.73 3.53
N VAL A 205 -0.20 -16.90 2.94
CA VAL A 205 -1.40 -17.74 3.15
C VAL A 205 -1.50 -18.15 4.61
N ALA A 206 -0.42 -18.63 5.20
CA ALA A 206 -0.39 -19.01 6.63
C ALA A 206 -0.66 -17.84 7.58
N GLU A 207 -0.13 -16.62 7.26
CA GLU A 207 -0.40 -15.39 8.02
C GLU A 207 -1.90 -15.05 8.06
N LEU A 208 -2.63 -15.33 6.99
CA LEU A 208 -4.03 -14.95 6.81
C LEU A 208 -5.03 -16.08 7.12
N ALA A 209 -4.59 -17.34 7.21
CA ALA A 209 -5.44 -18.54 7.27
C ALA A 209 -6.47 -18.55 8.42
N GLY A 210 -6.21 -17.87 9.55
CA GLY A 210 -7.17 -17.77 10.66
C GLY A 210 -8.31 -16.78 10.44
N THR A 211 -8.28 -16.03 9.31
CA THR A 211 -9.18 -14.89 9.06
C THR A 211 -9.75 -14.91 7.66
N PHE A 212 -8.98 -15.42 6.70
CA PHE A 212 -9.28 -15.44 5.28
C PHE A 212 -8.95 -16.80 4.66
N GLU A 213 -9.70 -17.16 3.63
CA GLU A 213 -9.48 -18.33 2.77
C GLU A 213 -8.94 -17.89 1.41
N LEU A 214 -7.89 -18.55 0.91
CA LEU A 214 -7.34 -18.28 -0.41
C LEU A 214 -8.31 -18.78 -1.49
N GLU A 215 -8.85 -17.86 -2.30
CA GLU A 215 -9.77 -18.15 -3.40
C GLU A 215 -9.03 -18.38 -4.73
N ALA A 216 -8.00 -17.57 -4.99
CA ALA A 216 -7.22 -17.65 -6.23
C ALA A 216 -5.79 -17.17 -6.03
N HIS A 217 -4.87 -17.75 -6.83
CA HIS A 217 -3.47 -17.35 -6.92
C HIS A 217 -3.07 -17.24 -8.39
N ARG A 218 -2.40 -16.15 -8.74
CA ARG A 218 -1.83 -15.90 -10.07
C ARG A 218 -0.47 -15.23 -9.94
N THR A 219 0.53 -15.74 -10.65
CA THR A 219 1.84 -15.07 -10.79
C THR A 219 1.88 -14.27 -12.08
N VAL A 220 2.37 -13.03 -12.01
CA VAL A 220 2.64 -12.18 -13.17
C VAL A 220 4.10 -11.80 -13.22
N ARG A 221 4.68 -11.74 -14.43
CA ARG A 221 6.11 -11.50 -14.66
C ARG A 221 6.33 -10.58 -15.84
N SER A 222 7.41 -9.81 -15.74
CA SER A 222 8.03 -9.08 -16.84
C SER A 222 9.54 -9.22 -16.76
N VAL A 223 10.22 -9.24 -17.89
CA VAL A 223 11.68 -9.22 -17.95
C VAL A 223 12.08 -7.89 -18.56
N GLU A 224 12.78 -7.08 -17.80
CA GLU A 224 13.02 -5.69 -18.15
C GLU A 224 14.47 -5.28 -17.95
N LYS A 225 14.91 -4.28 -18.69
CA LYS A 225 16.19 -3.62 -18.49
C LYS A 225 16.01 -2.47 -17.53
N VAL A 226 16.67 -2.53 -16.38
CA VAL A 226 16.57 -1.52 -15.31
C VAL A 226 17.94 -1.03 -14.89
N ASN A 227 18.02 0.18 -14.36
CA ASN A 227 19.19 0.61 -13.62
C ASN A 227 19.19 -0.09 -12.24
N ALA A 228 20.25 -0.83 -11.93
CA ALA A 228 20.36 -1.62 -10.70
C ALA A 228 20.20 -0.79 -9.41
N ARG A 229 20.74 0.42 -9.40
CA ARG A 229 20.60 1.36 -8.27
C ARG A 229 19.16 1.83 -8.08
N ASP A 230 18.47 2.16 -9.18
CA ASP A 230 17.08 2.63 -9.11
C ASP A 230 16.14 1.51 -8.71
N ALA A 231 16.33 0.30 -9.23
CA ALA A 231 15.57 -0.88 -8.85
C ALA A 231 15.74 -1.18 -7.34
N LEU A 232 16.97 -1.14 -6.83
CA LEU A 232 17.20 -1.35 -5.39
C LEU A 232 16.58 -0.25 -4.54
N ALA A 233 16.77 1.02 -4.91
CA ALA A 233 16.23 2.16 -4.16
C ALA A 233 14.70 2.13 -4.09
N ALA A 234 14.05 1.61 -5.14
CA ALA A 234 12.60 1.47 -5.21
C ALA A 234 12.05 0.28 -4.38
N THR A 235 12.83 -0.82 -4.24
CA THR A 235 12.32 -2.09 -3.73
C THR A 235 12.92 -2.55 -2.41
N TYR A 236 14.16 -2.17 -2.09
CA TYR A 236 14.91 -2.74 -0.96
C TYR A 236 15.28 -1.71 0.10
N ARG A 237 14.65 -1.81 1.27
CA ARG A 237 14.83 -0.85 2.39
C ARG A 237 16.11 -1.05 3.22
N GLY A 238 16.89 -2.08 3.00
CA GLY A 238 17.97 -2.51 3.91
C GLY A 238 19.33 -2.73 3.28
N ALA A 239 19.63 -2.17 2.11
CA ALA A 239 20.93 -2.36 1.47
C ALA A 239 22.06 -1.76 2.30
N ARG A 240 23.05 -2.61 2.64
CA ARG A 240 24.28 -2.20 3.32
C ARG A 240 25.15 -1.35 2.37
N GLU A 241 26.03 -0.52 2.94
CA GLU A 241 26.93 0.35 2.16
C GLU A 241 27.76 -0.41 1.12
N SER A 242 28.28 -1.60 1.49
CA SER A 242 29.01 -2.49 0.57
C SER A 242 28.16 -2.98 -0.61
N GLN A 243 26.87 -3.18 -0.39
CA GLN A 243 25.93 -3.58 -1.45
C GLN A 243 25.63 -2.42 -2.38
N ARG A 244 25.50 -1.20 -1.85
CA ARG A 244 25.29 0.02 -2.66
C ARG A 244 26.44 0.30 -3.61
N LYS A 245 27.70 0.10 -3.18
CA LYS A 245 28.88 0.24 -4.04
C LYS A 245 28.87 -0.76 -5.19
N LYS A 246 28.56 -2.04 -4.92
CA LYS A 246 28.42 -3.05 -5.99
C LYS A 246 27.36 -2.66 -7.04
N LEU A 247 26.26 -2.04 -6.62
CA LEU A 247 25.19 -1.61 -7.51
C LEU A 247 25.58 -0.44 -8.41
N GLU A 248 26.45 0.46 -7.93
CA GLU A 248 26.97 1.55 -8.75
C GLU A 248 27.84 1.02 -9.91
N GLU A 249 28.48 -0.13 -9.73
CA GLU A 249 29.31 -0.81 -10.73
C GLU A 249 28.47 -1.60 -11.75
N LEU A 250 27.26 -2.06 -11.39
CA LEU A 250 26.43 -2.90 -12.26
C LEU A 250 25.72 -2.13 -13.38
N GLY A 251 25.47 -0.84 -13.21
CA GLY A 251 24.80 0.00 -14.20
C GLY A 251 23.39 -0.53 -14.59
N GLU A 252 23.16 -0.66 -15.91
CA GLU A 252 21.94 -1.26 -16.42
C GLU A 252 22.06 -2.79 -16.52
N MET A 253 21.02 -3.49 -16.08
CA MET A 253 20.96 -4.95 -16.16
C MET A 253 19.56 -5.44 -16.50
N GLN A 254 19.47 -6.62 -17.08
CA GLN A 254 18.21 -7.31 -17.29
C GLN A 254 17.80 -7.99 -15.98
N VAL A 255 16.55 -7.78 -15.55
CA VAL A 255 15.99 -8.36 -14.34
C VAL A 255 14.61 -8.93 -14.58
N THR A 256 14.27 -9.94 -13.80
CA THR A 256 12.92 -10.45 -13.66
C THR A 256 12.17 -9.62 -12.62
N LEU A 257 11.07 -9.00 -13.02
CA LEU A 257 10.07 -8.39 -12.13
C LEU A 257 8.92 -9.36 -12.02
N SER A 258 8.59 -9.79 -10.82
CA SER A 258 7.48 -10.72 -10.63
C SER A 258 6.66 -10.42 -9.38
N PHE A 259 5.34 -10.68 -9.47
CA PHE A 259 4.41 -10.56 -8.36
C PHE A 259 3.45 -11.75 -8.33
N ASP A 260 3.16 -12.22 -7.13
CA ASP A 260 2.09 -13.15 -6.86
C ASP A 260 0.86 -12.37 -6.39
N LEU A 261 -0.26 -12.50 -7.11
CA LEU A 261 -1.56 -11.97 -6.74
C LEU A 261 -2.35 -13.07 -6.05
N LEU A 262 -2.74 -12.81 -4.81
CA LEU A 262 -3.49 -13.73 -3.95
C LEU A 262 -4.83 -13.09 -3.62
N ARG A 263 -5.94 -13.69 -4.06
CA ARG A 263 -7.29 -13.23 -3.73
C ARG A 263 -7.87 -14.09 -2.63
N PHE A 264 -8.41 -13.43 -1.62
CA PHE A 264 -8.97 -14.06 -0.44
C PHE A 264 -10.41 -13.67 -0.21
N THR A 265 -11.20 -14.60 0.33
CA THR A 265 -12.53 -14.39 0.93
C THR A 265 -12.45 -14.40 2.44
N LYS A 266 -13.44 -13.80 3.11
CA LYS A 266 -13.56 -13.88 4.57
C LYS A 266 -14.05 -15.27 4.98
N HIS A 267 -13.54 -15.79 6.11
CA HIS A 267 -14.18 -16.88 6.83
C HIS A 267 -15.48 -16.44 7.50
#